data_748d659b2ce3ee9bf8288f01a24ce7ce
#
_entry.id   748d659b2ce3ee9bf8288f01a24ce7ce
#
_cell.length_a   1.000
_cell.length_b   1.000
_cell.length_c   1.000
_cell.angle_alpha   90.00
_cell.angle_beta   90.00
_cell.angle_gamma   90.00
#
_symmetry.space_group_name_H-M   'P 1'
#
loop_
_entity.id
_entity.type
_entity.pdbx_description
1 polymer ?
#
loop_
_entity_poly.entity_id
_entity_poly.type
_entity_poly.pdbx_seq_one_letter_code
_entity_poly.pdbx_strand_id
1 'polypeptide(L)'
;MTYTENAHQIPVVETEVLVIGAGPAGVAAAYTAAHLGAKTVIVEALGALGGIATSGMMSHWTGSCGSRLYHKIRADSASLRDGALHGKIMSEIDPERLKYQFLKMLSDEGVKIYLYTLASEVIMEGKCVKGVIIENKEGRTAVLAHTVIDCSGDGDIAAKAGVPYFMGREGDGKMQPATLMFKVGGVDMERAVLLPSFESTYMTEKGELQALARAHLPAPAGHVLLYRSTLPGIVTCNMTNVTGIDGTKNADLVKAELVCRGQIDTIVNFLREYVPGFESCYLIATASLMGIRETRHFEGRYALTEEDILTARVFDDWVVWDAHFNFDIHNVDGAGLDANGAQAKFTQTRGYTIPLGCFLPKKVEGLLLCGRNISGTHKAHSNFRVMPICVGMGEGMGAVAAYAVKHGVPYDKVDLAQIQAYLRKGE
;
A
#
# COMPACT_ATOMS: atom_id res chain seq x y z
N MET A 1 10.46 25.22 -23.97
CA MET A 1 9.58 26.40 -23.74
C MET A 1 9.19 26.36 -22.27
N THR A 2 9.39 27.45 -21.52
CA THR A 2 9.03 27.56 -20.10
C THR A 2 7.97 28.64 -19.94
N TYR A 3 7.06 28.45 -19.01
CA TYR A 3 6.05 29.42 -18.62
C TYR A 3 6.33 29.84 -17.17
N THR A 4 6.24 31.12 -16.88
CA THR A 4 6.37 31.66 -15.52
C THR A 4 4.98 31.93 -14.97
N GLU A 5 4.61 31.23 -13.93
CA GLU A 5 3.35 31.45 -13.21
C GLU A 5 3.43 32.76 -12.40
N ASN A 6 2.37 33.57 -12.45
CA ASN A 6 2.29 34.78 -11.67
C ASN A 6 2.12 34.48 -10.18
N ALA A 7 2.87 35.17 -9.34
CA ALA A 7 2.69 35.09 -7.91
C ALA A 7 1.30 35.58 -7.49
N HIS A 8 0.57 34.79 -6.72
CA HIS A 8 -0.72 35.18 -6.13
C HIS A 8 -0.82 34.65 -4.70
N GLN A 9 -1.65 35.30 -3.91
CA GLN A 9 -1.94 34.85 -2.54
C GLN A 9 -2.93 33.68 -2.58
N ILE A 10 -2.67 32.67 -1.76
CA ILE A 10 -3.54 31.51 -1.60
C ILE A 10 -4.01 31.37 -0.15
N PRO A 11 -5.19 30.80 0.11
CA PRO A 11 -5.66 30.49 1.46
C PRO A 11 -4.67 29.62 2.24
N VAL A 12 -4.70 29.79 3.58
CA VAL A 12 -3.88 28.99 4.50
C VAL A 12 -4.79 28.20 5.44
N VAL A 13 -4.48 26.93 5.63
CA VAL A 13 -5.05 26.06 6.66
C VAL A 13 -3.93 25.58 7.56
N GLU A 14 -4.12 25.66 8.88
CA GLU A 14 -3.16 25.19 9.87
C GLU A 14 -3.66 23.93 10.57
N THR A 15 -2.74 22.98 10.75
CA THR A 15 -2.97 21.74 11.45
C THR A 15 -1.72 21.33 12.24
N GLU A 16 -1.83 20.32 13.11
CA GLU A 16 -0.68 19.78 13.82
C GLU A 16 -0.04 18.64 13.04
N VAL A 17 -0.87 17.72 12.51
CA VAL A 17 -0.43 16.59 11.71
C VAL A 17 -1.11 16.62 10.34
N LEU A 18 -0.31 16.54 9.27
CA LEU A 18 -0.78 16.48 7.90
C LEU A 18 -0.34 15.16 7.28
N VAL A 19 -1.30 14.36 6.83
CA VAL A 19 -1.07 13.07 6.17
C VAL A 19 -1.35 13.20 4.67
N ILE A 20 -0.40 12.78 3.84
CA ILE A 20 -0.53 12.81 2.37
C ILE A 20 -0.64 11.39 1.84
N GLY A 21 -1.78 11.13 1.16
CA GLY A 21 -2.17 9.81 0.70
C GLY A 21 -2.97 9.03 1.75
N ALA A 22 -4.15 8.54 1.35
CA ALA A 22 -5.07 7.81 2.21
C ALA A 22 -5.15 6.32 1.87
N GLY A 23 -4.02 5.71 1.50
CA GLY A 23 -3.87 4.25 1.48
C GLY A 23 -3.92 3.66 2.90
N PRO A 24 -3.72 2.33 3.06
CA PRO A 24 -3.78 1.68 4.38
C PRO A 24 -2.89 2.34 5.44
N ALA A 25 -1.68 2.77 5.06
CA ALA A 25 -0.76 3.48 5.95
C ALA A 25 -1.30 4.86 6.36
N GLY A 26 -1.79 5.66 5.39
CA GLY A 26 -2.26 7.02 5.66
C GLY A 26 -3.54 7.06 6.48
N VAL A 27 -4.48 6.17 6.21
CA VAL A 27 -5.69 6.04 7.03
C VAL A 27 -5.32 5.71 8.48
N ALA A 28 -4.41 4.76 8.69
CA ALA A 28 -3.95 4.39 10.03
C ALA A 28 -3.20 5.53 10.73
N ALA A 29 -2.33 6.26 10.00
CA ALA A 29 -1.60 7.40 10.54
C ALA A 29 -2.53 8.54 10.97
N ALA A 30 -3.49 8.91 10.11
CA ALA A 30 -4.44 9.97 10.41
C ALA A 30 -5.38 9.61 11.57
N TYR A 31 -5.90 8.36 11.57
CA TYR A 31 -6.70 7.85 12.67
C TYR A 31 -5.95 7.93 14.00
N THR A 32 -4.75 7.37 14.05
CA THR A 32 -3.98 7.27 15.29
C THR A 32 -3.55 8.65 15.81
N ALA A 33 -3.12 9.55 14.91
CA ALA A 33 -2.76 10.91 15.31
C ALA A 33 -3.95 11.67 15.91
N ALA A 34 -5.12 11.60 15.27
CA ALA A 34 -6.34 12.24 15.77
C ALA A 34 -6.85 11.60 17.08
N HIS A 35 -6.86 10.27 17.15
CA HIS A 35 -7.26 9.52 18.35
C HIS A 35 -6.43 9.87 19.59
N LEU A 36 -5.14 10.18 19.39
CA LEU A 36 -4.23 10.66 20.44
C LEU A 36 -4.31 12.17 20.68
N GLY A 37 -5.26 12.86 20.05
CA GLY A 37 -5.63 14.25 20.31
C GLY A 37 -4.96 15.28 19.42
N ALA A 38 -4.19 14.88 18.39
CA ALA A 38 -3.61 15.83 17.47
C ALA A 38 -4.64 16.31 16.42
N LYS A 39 -4.69 17.64 16.17
CA LYS A 39 -5.48 18.18 15.07
C LYS A 39 -4.91 17.69 13.74
N THR A 40 -5.68 16.86 13.04
CA THR A 40 -5.18 16.10 11.90
C THR A 40 -5.93 16.44 10.60
N VAL A 41 -5.17 16.58 9.52
CA VAL A 41 -5.67 16.71 8.14
C VAL A 41 -5.12 15.55 7.32
N ILE A 42 -5.96 14.96 6.45
CA ILE A 42 -5.54 13.98 5.45
C ILE A 42 -5.93 14.45 4.04
N VAL A 43 -5.03 14.23 3.08
CA VAL A 43 -5.20 14.61 1.68
C VAL A 43 -5.09 13.38 0.79
N GLU A 44 -6.11 13.16 -0.07
CA GLU A 44 -6.18 12.04 -1.00
C GLU A 44 -6.52 12.51 -2.42
N ALA A 45 -5.72 12.07 -3.38
CA ALA A 45 -5.91 12.42 -4.80
C ALA A 45 -7.15 11.74 -5.41
N LEU A 46 -7.54 10.58 -4.89
CA LEU A 46 -8.72 9.85 -5.34
C LEU A 46 -9.98 10.27 -4.59
N GLY A 47 -11.14 9.86 -5.11
CA GLY A 47 -12.44 10.08 -4.47
C GLY A 47 -12.80 9.06 -3.38
N ALA A 48 -11.86 8.19 -2.99
CA ALA A 48 -12.08 7.16 -1.97
C ALA A 48 -10.80 6.90 -1.19
N LEU A 49 -10.96 6.66 0.12
CA LEU A 49 -9.87 6.23 1.01
C LEU A 49 -9.57 4.74 0.82
N GLY A 50 -8.38 4.31 1.21
CA GLY A 50 -7.94 2.92 1.24
C GLY A 50 -6.98 2.51 0.13
N GLY A 51 -6.75 3.37 -0.88
CA GLY A 51 -5.76 3.13 -1.94
C GLY A 51 -5.91 1.76 -2.60
N ILE A 52 -4.88 0.91 -2.51
CA ILE A 52 -4.88 -0.42 -3.15
C ILE A 52 -5.93 -1.37 -2.55
N ALA A 53 -6.31 -1.21 -1.27
CA ALA A 53 -7.34 -2.02 -0.62
C ALA A 53 -8.76 -1.75 -1.16
N THR A 54 -9.00 -0.58 -1.73
CA THR A 54 -10.29 -0.13 -2.25
C THR A 54 -10.26 0.14 -3.73
N SER A 55 -9.66 1.24 -4.16
CA SER A 55 -9.56 1.65 -5.56
C SER A 55 -8.70 0.70 -6.41
N GLY A 56 -7.71 0.04 -5.81
CA GLY A 56 -6.87 -0.97 -6.46
C GLY A 56 -7.45 -2.39 -6.42
N MET A 57 -8.60 -2.61 -5.76
CA MET A 57 -9.30 -3.89 -5.67
C MET A 57 -8.49 -5.05 -5.10
N MET A 58 -7.48 -4.80 -4.24
CA MET A 58 -6.83 -5.91 -3.54
C MET A 58 -7.86 -6.66 -2.69
N SER A 59 -7.96 -7.98 -2.90
CA SER A 59 -9.11 -8.77 -2.43
C SER A 59 -9.01 -9.25 -0.99
N HIS A 60 -7.83 -9.19 -0.39
CA HIS A 60 -7.59 -9.72 0.96
C HIS A 60 -6.38 -9.08 1.64
N TRP A 61 -6.36 -9.19 2.95
CA TRP A 61 -5.22 -8.81 3.77
C TRP A 61 -4.15 -9.89 3.69
N THR A 62 -3.02 -9.58 3.06
CA THR A 62 -1.89 -10.49 2.87
C THR A 62 -0.77 -10.15 3.84
N GLY A 63 -0.26 -11.16 4.57
CA GLY A 63 0.67 -10.93 5.68
C GLY A 63 -0.03 -10.52 6.96
N SER A 64 0.72 -10.13 7.98
CA SER A 64 0.21 -9.66 9.27
C SER A 64 1.22 -8.80 10.02
N CYS A 65 0.76 -8.12 11.06
CA CYS A 65 1.60 -7.47 12.05
C CYS A 65 0.86 -7.39 13.39
N GLY A 66 1.56 -7.01 14.45
CA GLY A 66 0.99 -6.87 15.79
C GLY A 66 0.07 -5.67 15.99
N SER A 67 -0.16 -4.84 14.96
CA SER A 67 -1.01 -3.65 15.05
C SER A 67 -2.44 -4.00 15.44
N ARG A 68 -2.91 -3.38 16.52
CA ARG A 68 -4.30 -3.53 16.99
C ARG A 68 -5.27 -2.86 16.04
N LEU A 69 -4.88 -1.72 15.48
CA LEU A 69 -5.69 -1.03 14.49
C LEU A 69 -5.89 -1.89 13.24
N TYR A 70 -4.86 -2.59 12.78
CA TYR A 70 -5.00 -3.57 11.70
C TYR A 70 -6.01 -4.66 12.04
N HIS A 71 -5.91 -5.26 13.23
CA HIS A 71 -6.85 -6.31 13.65
C HIS A 71 -8.29 -5.79 13.77
N LYS A 72 -8.47 -4.55 14.27
CA LYS A 72 -9.77 -3.88 14.32
C LYS A 72 -10.33 -3.65 12.91
N ILE A 73 -9.57 -3.04 12.00
CA ILE A 73 -9.99 -2.77 10.62
C ILE A 73 -10.38 -4.09 9.93
N ARG A 74 -9.57 -5.14 10.09
CA ARG A 74 -9.84 -6.46 9.53
C ARG A 74 -11.13 -7.07 10.09
N ALA A 75 -11.33 -7.02 11.39
CA ALA A 75 -12.52 -7.55 12.05
C ALA A 75 -13.78 -6.76 11.62
N ASP A 76 -13.71 -5.43 11.62
CA ASP A 76 -14.83 -4.58 11.24
C ASP A 76 -15.18 -4.74 9.75
N SER A 77 -14.20 -4.87 8.86
CA SER A 77 -14.43 -5.13 7.43
C SER A 77 -15.03 -6.51 7.16
N ALA A 78 -14.68 -7.50 7.97
CA ALA A 78 -15.23 -8.85 7.89
C ALA A 78 -16.67 -8.93 8.43
N SER A 79 -17.01 -8.17 9.48
CA SER A 79 -18.31 -8.21 10.16
C SER A 79 -19.45 -7.62 9.34
N LEU A 80 -19.16 -6.93 8.27
CA LEU A 80 -20.14 -6.21 7.49
C LEU A 80 -21.06 -7.10 6.61
N ARG A 81 -20.77 -8.40 6.47
CA ARG A 81 -21.61 -9.37 5.72
C ARG A 81 -21.46 -10.76 6.28
N ASP A 82 -22.21 -11.16 7.28
CA ASP A 82 -22.15 -12.52 7.81
C ASP A 82 -20.70 -13.04 7.95
N GLY A 83 -19.80 -12.13 8.28
CA GLY A 83 -18.36 -12.21 8.10
C GLY A 83 -17.65 -13.14 9.05
N ALA A 84 -18.42 -13.91 9.82
CA ALA A 84 -17.95 -15.08 10.53
C ALA A 84 -18.56 -16.32 9.89
N LEU A 85 -18.15 -16.67 8.67
CA LEU A 85 -18.35 -18.02 8.18
C LEU A 85 -17.67 -18.97 9.17
N HIS A 86 -18.48 -19.59 10.02
CA HIS A 86 -18.03 -20.54 11.06
C HIS A 86 -17.08 -19.98 12.14
N GLY A 87 -17.23 -18.71 12.55
CA GLY A 87 -16.45 -18.14 13.65
C GLY A 87 -15.01 -17.75 13.28
N LYS A 88 -14.63 -17.77 12.00
CA LYS A 88 -13.32 -17.31 11.53
C LYS A 88 -13.43 -15.89 10.96
N ILE A 89 -12.54 -15.00 11.41
CA ILE A 89 -12.39 -13.65 10.79
C ILE A 89 -11.86 -13.85 9.38
N MET A 90 -12.64 -13.40 8.39
CA MET A 90 -12.26 -13.45 6.99
C MET A 90 -11.07 -12.54 6.71
N SER A 91 -10.21 -12.95 5.78
CA SER A 91 -9.14 -12.09 5.26
C SER A 91 -9.56 -11.26 4.05
N GLU A 92 -10.68 -11.62 3.45
CA GLU A 92 -11.24 -10.99 2.26
C GLU A 92 -11.73 -9.57 2.55
N ILE A 93 -11.55 -8.70 1.56
CA ILE A 93 -11.93 -7.29 1.61
C ILE A 93 -13.15 -7.06 0.73
N ASP A 94 -14.20 -6.43 1.30
CA ASP A 94 -15.25 -5.78 0.54
C ASP A 94 -14.82 -4.32 0.29
N PRO A 95 -14.33 -3.96 -0.89
CA PRO A 95 -13.76 -2.65 -1.13
C PRO A 95 -14.80 -1.52 -1.02
N GLU A 96 -16.06 -1.76 -1.38
CA GLU A 96 -17.09 -0.74 -1.33
C GLU A 96 -17.47 -0.39 0.11
N ARG A 97 -17.53 -1.39 0.99
CA ARG A 97 -17.77 -1.16 2.41
C ARG A 97 -16.58 -0.55 3.12
N LEU A 98 -15.38 -0.98 2.75
CA LEU A 98 -14.14 -0.46 3.33
C LEU A 98 -13.95 1.05 3.02
N LYS A 99 -14.34 1.52 1.82
CA LYS A 99 -14.36 2.96 1.49
C LYS A 99 -15.19 3.77 2.50
N TYR A 100 -16.40 3.31 2.79
CA TYR A 100 -17.28 3.97 3.76
C TYR A 100 -16.75 3.84 5.20
N GLN A 101 -16.27 2.66 5.56
CA GLN A 101 -15.71 2.41 6.90
C GLN A 101 -14.53 3.34 7.20
N PHE A 102 -13.58 3.49 6.27
CA PHE A 102 -12.45 4.39 6.45
C PHE A 102 -12.89 5.85 6.55
N LEU A 103 -13.80 6.27 5.69
CA LEU A 103 -14.34 7.63 5.75
C LEU A 103 -15.00 7.91 7.10
N LYS A 104 -15.87 6.99 7.56
CA LYS A 104 -16.54 7.10 8.85
C LYS A 104 -15.54 7.11 10.02
N MET A 105 -14.59 6.19 10.00
CA MET A 105 -13.58 6.06 11.06
C MET A 105 -12.78 7.34 11.25
N LEU A 106 -12.34 7.99 10.16
CA LEU A 106 -11.61 9.25 10.23
C LEU A 106 -12.52 10.42 10.61
N SER A 107 -13.76 10.44 10.11
CA SER A 107 -14.73 11.50 10.45
C SER A 107 -15.13 11.45 11.93
N ASP A 108 -15.30 10.25 12.49
CA ASP A 108 -15.64 10.07 13.91
C ASP A 108 -14.52 10.59 14.85
N GLU A 109 -13.25 10.53 14.42
CA GLU A 109 -12.09 11.09 15.15
C GLU A 109 -11.84 12.59 14.83
N GLY A 110 -12.72 13.22 14.04
CA GLY A 110 -12.62 14.64 13.71
C GLY A 110 -11.49 14.99 12.73
N VAL A 111 -10.98 14.02 11.98
CA VAL A 111 -9.98 14.27 10.93
C VAL A 111 -10.60 15.11 9.82
N LYS A 112 -9.95 16.21 9.42
CA LYS A 112 -10.35 16.98 8.24
C LYS A 112 -9.85 16.26 6.99
N ILE A 113 -10.78 15.83 6.13
CA ILE A 113 -10.50 15.01 4.95
C ILE A 113 -10.63 15.86 3.69
N TYR A 114 -9.61 15.79 2.81
CA TYR A 114 -9.64 16.34 1.46
C TYR A 114 -9.58 15.19 0.45
N LEU A 115 -10.66 14.97 -0.28
CA LEU A 115 -10.72 14.02 -1.42
C LEU A 115 -10.57 14.77 -2.74
N TYR A 116 -10.23 14.06 -3.81
CA TYR A 116 -9.98 14.65 -5.13
C TYR A 116 -9.00 15.82 -5.07
N THR A 117 -8.01 15.70 -4.19
CA THR A 117 -7.08 16.79 -3.85
C THR A 117 -5.64 16.32 -4.01
N LEU A 118 -4.91 17.00 -4.86
CA LEU A 118 -3.50 16.71 -5.11
C LEU A 118 -2.62 17.53 -4.16
N ALA A 119 -1.63 16.90 -3.54
CA ALA A 119 -0.52 17.59 -2.87
C ALA A 119 0.54 17.94 -3.92
N SER A 120 0.49 19.18 -4.40
CA SER A 120 1.24 19.61 -5.60
C SER A 120 2.66 20.07 -5.29
N GLU A 121 2.89 20.75 -4.16
CA GLU A 121 4.19 21.30 -3.78
C GLU A 121 4.46 21.11 -2.28
N VAL A 122 5.74 21.08 -1.91
CA VAL A 122 6.19 21.08 -0.51
C VAL A 122 6.55 22.49 -0.07
N ILE A 123 6.16 22.88 1.13
CA ILE A 123 6.53 24.16 1.76
C ILE A 123 7.71 23.89 2.70
N MET A 124 8.86 24.50 2.39
CA MET A 124 10.11 24.30 3.11
C MET A 124 10.56 25.57 3.83
N GLU A 125 11.11 25.39 5.03
CA GLU A 125 11.88 26.40 5.74
C GLU A 125 13.28 25.82 6.03
N GLY A 126 14.27 26.21 5.26
CA GLY A 126 15.58 25.57 5.30
C GLY A 126 15.49 24.08 4.95
N LYS A 127 15.80 23.22 5.90
CA LYS A 127 15.71 21.75 5.75
C LYS A 127 14.42 21.16 6.32
N CYS A 128 13.53 21.99 6.87
CA CYS A 128 12.32 21.55 7.53
C CYS A 128 11.11 21.68 6.61
N VAL A 129 10.36 20.61 6.45
CA VAL A 129 9.04 20.62 5.82
C VAL A 129 8.07 21.29 6.78
N LYS A 130 7.39 22.35 6.32
CA LYS A 130 6.38 23.12 7.08
C LYS A 130 4.96 22.87 6.62
N GLY A 131 4.78 22.14 5.55
CA GLY A 131 3.47 21.86 4.98
C GLY A 131 3.53 21.51 3.52
N VAL A 132 2.38 21.53 2.88
CA VAL A 132 2.24 21.32 1.44
C VAL A 132 1.25 22.30 0.83
N ILE A 133 1.37 22.54 -0.47
CA ILE A 133 0.32 23.18 -1.26
C ILE A 133 -0.55 22.08 -1.83
N ILE A 134 -1.84 22.14 -1.56
CA ILE A 134 -2.86 21.26 -2.13
C ILE A 134 -3.62 21.96 -3.23
N GLU A 135 -4.11 21.19 -4.19
CA GLU A 135 -4.90 21.71 -5.30
C GLU A 135 -6.12 20.83 -5.56
N ASN A 136 -7.27 21.45 -5.67
CA ASN A 136 -8.56 20.81 -5.94
C ASN A 136 -9.50 21.77 -6.68
N LYS A 137 -10.81 21.46 -6.74
CA LYS A 137 -11.82 22.31 -7.41
C LYS A 137 -12.00 23.69 -6.78
N GLU A 138 -11.61 23.87 -5.53
CA GLU A 138 -11.66 25.15 -4.81
C GLU A 138 -10.39 26.01 -5.10
N GLY A 139 -9.42 25.44 -5.83
CA GLY A 139 -8.14 26.06 -6.15
C GLY A 139 -7.02 25.58 -5.24
N ARG A 140 -5.97 26.41 -5.13
CA ARG A 140 -4.76 26.10 -4.35
C ARG A 140 -4.90 26.60 -2.91
N THR A 141 -4.45 25.78 -1.98
CA THR A 141 -4.44 26.12 -0.54
C THR A 141 -3.11 25.65 0.06
N ALA A 142 -2.46 26.49 0.87
CA ALA A 142 -1.33 26.09 1.69
C ALA A 142 -1.83 25.40 2.96
N VAL A 143 -1.42 24.16 3.21
CA VAL A 143 -1.69 23.46 4.48
C VAL A 143 -0.40 23.43 5.26
N LEU A 144 -0.31 24.24 6.32
CA LEU A 144 0.83 24.30 7.22
C LEU A 144 0.64 23.29 8.35
N ALA A 145 1.72 22.59 8.72
CA ALA A 145 1.70 21.55 9.74
C ALA A 145 3.00 21.52 10.55
N HIS A 146 2.90 21.06 11.81
CA HIS A 146 4.09 20.76 12.62
C HIS A 146 4.76 19.47 12.13
N THR A 147 3.97 18.50 11.68
CA THR A 147 4.43 17.21 11.15
C THR A 147 3.73 16.89 9.86
N VAL A 148 4.48 16.51 8.82
CA VAL A 148 3.97 15.94 7.59
C VAL A 148 4.32 14.46 7.55
N ILE A 149 3.34 13.59 7.27
CA ILE A 149 3.53 12.14 7.08
C ILE A 149 3.27 11.83 5.62
N ASP A 150 4.31 11.43 4.89
CA ASP A 150 4.20 11.05 3.47
C ASP A 150 3.79 9.58 3.34
N CYS A 151 2.49 9.37 3.11
CA CYS A 151 1.84 8.08 2.84
C CYS A 151 1.43 7.95 1.37
N SER A 152 1.98 8.75 0.46
CA SER A 152 1.61 8.77 -0.97
C SER A 152 1.95 7.47 -1.72
N GLY A 153 2.66 6.57 -1.07
CA GLY A 153 3.12 5.28 -1.62
C GLY A 153 4.43 5.42 -2.39
N ASP A 154 4.55 6.41 -3.25
CA ASP A 154 5.75 6.66 -4.04
C ASP A 154 6.65 7.77 -3.44
N GLY A 155 6.26 8.32 -2.28
CA GLY A 155 7.03 9.32 -1.54
C GLY A 155 7.12 10.66 -2.28
N ASP A 156 6.00 11.14 -2.80
CA ASP A 156 5.98 12.32 -3.67
C ASP A 156 6.39 13.59 -2.92
N ILE A 157 6.04 13.71 -1.63
CA ILE A 157 6.44 14.84 -0.80
C ILE A 157 7.91 14.72 -0.41
N ALA A 158 8.37 13.52 -0.05
CA ALA A 158 9.75 13.26 0.29
C ALA A 158 10.70 13.57 -0.89
N ALA A 159 10.30 13.19 -2.12
CA ALA A 159 11.06 13.51 -3.33
C ALA A 159 11.13 15.03 -3.59
N LYS A 160 9.99 15.74 -3.45
CA LYS A 160 9.93 17.20 -3.60
C LYS A 160 10.70 17.94 -2.51
N ALA A 161 10.77 17.38 -1.29
CA ALA A 161 11.56 17.90 -0.18
C ALA A 161 13.08 17.66 -0.35
N GLY A 162 13.49 16.91 -1.38
CA GLY A 162 14.89 16.63 -1.66
C GLY A 162 15.49 15.51 -0.80
N VAL A 163 14.67 14.61 -0.26
CA VAL A 163 15.17 13.40 0.42
C VAL A 163 15.87 12.53 -0.63
N PRO A 164 17.12 12.09 -0.39
CA PRO A 164 17.80 11.19 -1.30
C PRO A 164 17.08 9.84 -1.42
N TYR A 165 17.07 9.27 -2.62
CA TYR A 165 16.48 7.95 -2.90
C TYR A 165 17.20 7.27 -4.06
N PHE A 166 17.00 5.96 -4.17
CA PHE A 166 17.30 5.18 -5.35
C PHE A 166 16.01 4.55 -5.90
N MET A 167 16.06 4.01 -7.13
CA MET A 167 14.91 3.42 -7.80
C MET A 167 15.14 1.93 -8.00
N GLY A 168 14.13 1.12 -7.62
CA GLY A 168 14.13 -0.31 -7.92
C GLY A 168 15.27 -1.11 -7.29
N ARG A 169 15.67 -2.17 -7.98
CA ARG A 169 16.70 -3.13 -7.52
C ARG A 169 18.09 -2.54 -7.62
N GLU A 170 18.92 -2.77 -6.58
CA GLU A 170 20.33 -2.38 -6.61
C GLU A 170 21.05 -3.04 -7.79
N GLY A 171 21.86 -2.27 -8.50
CA GLY A 171 22.69 -2.69 -9.61
C GLY A 171 22.09 -2.40 -10.99
N ASP A 172 20.80 -2.61 -11.26
CA ASP A 172 20.19 -2.35 -12.55
C ASP A 172 18.99 -1.40 -12.54
N GLY A 173 18.50 -1.03 -11.35
CA GLY A 173 17.39 -0.10 -11.20
C GLY A 173 16.02 -0.64 -11.66
N LYS A 174 15.92 -1.92 -11.99
CA LYS A 174 14.66 -2.52 -12.42
C LYS A 174 13.68 -2.59 -11.26
N MET A 175 12.46 -2.19 -11.53
CA MET A 175 11.34 -2.20 -10.58
C MET A 175 10.45 -3.41 -10.80
N GLN A 176 9.81 -3.87 -9.72
CA GLN A 176 8.81 -4.93 -9.80
C GLN A 176 7.64 -4.51 -10.71
N PRO A 177 7.06 -5.46 -11.48
CA PRO A 177 6.01 -5.15 -12.43
C PRO A 177 4.75 -4.56 -11.77
N ALA A 178 4.02 -3.76 -12.53
CA ALA A 178 2.72 -3.26 -12.13
C ALA A 178 1.60 -4.21 -12.57
N THR A 179 0.45 -4.13 -11.90
CA THR A 179 -0.73 -4.96 -12.15
C THR A 179 -2.00 -4.12 -12.04
N LEU A 180 -2.94 -4.30 -12.94
CA LEU A 180 -4.31 -3.81 -12.81
C LEU A 180 -5.21 -4.98 -12.43
N MET A 181 -5.74 -5.00 -11.21
CA MET A 181 -6.69 -6.03 -10.78
C MET A 181 -8.05 -5.83 -11.41
N PHE A 182 -8.79 -6.93 -11.57
CA PHE A 182 -10.16 -6.90 -12.06
C PHE A 182 -11.00 -8.00 -11.41
N LYS A 183 -12.32 -7.90 -11.51
CA LYS A 183 -13.26 -8.88 -11.00
C LYS A 183 -14.05 -9.53 -12.11
N VAL A 184 -14.24 -10.83 -11.99
CA VAL A 184 -15.16 -11.60 -12.83
C VAL A 184 -16.31 -12.14 -11.98
N GLY A 185 -17.49 -12.21 -12.59
CA GLY A 185 -18.68 -12.84 -12.04
C GLY A 185 -19.09 -14.08 -12.84
N GLY A 186 -20.16 -14.76 -12.43
CA GLY A 186 -20.64 -15.96 -13.08
C GLY A 186 -19.75 -17.18 -12.84
N VAL A 187 -18.96 -17.17 -11.77
CA VAL A 187 -18.09 -18.29 -11.39
C VAL A 187 -18.89 -19.31 -10.58
N ASP A 188 -18.84 -20.57 -10.99
CA ASP A 188 -19.38 -21.71 -10.22
C ASP A 188 -18.41 -22.04 -9.08
N MET A 189 -18.72 -21.53 -7.89
CA MET A 189 -17.83 -21.64 -6.72
C MET A 189 -17.74 -23.07 -6.13
N GLU A 190 -18.63 -23.97 -6.51
CA GLU A 190 -18.55 -25.39 -6.10
C GLU A 190 -17.47 -26.15 -6.89
N ARG A 191 -17.25 -25.74 -8.16
CA ARG A 191 -16.27 -26.33 -9.07
C ARG A 191 -15.00 -25.51 -9.24
N ALA A 192 -15.04 -24.24 -8.80
CA ALA A 192 -13.99 -23.27 -9.09
C ALA A 192 -12.63 -23.67 -8.52
N VAL A 193 -11.64 -23.73 -9.39
CA VAL A 193 -10.23 -23.85 -9.01
C VAL A 193 -9.64 -22.47 -8.81
N LEU A 194 -9.25 -22.17 -7.57
CA LEU A 194 -8.59 -20.90 -7.21
C LEU A 194 -7.12 -21.16 -6.91
N LEU A 195 -6.24 -20.44 -7.57
CA LEU A 195 -4.80 -20.48 -7.35
C LEU A 195 -4.38 -19.19 -6.64
N PRO A 196 -4.24 -19.20 -5.30
CA PRO A 196 -3.98 -17.98 -4.52
C PRO A 196 -2.52 -17.54 -4.48
N SER A 197 -1.58 -18.35 -5.00
CA SER A 197 -0.15 -18.04 -5.06
C SER A 197 0.47 -18.51 -6.37
N PHE A 198 1.64 -17.96 -6.71
CA PHE A 198 2.39 -18.37 -7.91
C PHE A 198 2.88 -19.81 -7.85
N GLU A 199 3.06 -20.35 -6.65
CA GLU A 199 3.52 -21.72 -6.41
C GLU A 199 2.37 -22.72 -6.36
N SER A 200 1.13 -22.21 -6.31
CA SER A 200 -0.06 -23.05 -6.43
C SER A 200 -0.22 -23.53 -7.86
N THR A 201 -0.50 -24.82 -8.02
CA THR A 201 -0.73 -25.43 -9.33
C THR A 201 -1.95 -26.32 -9.31
N TYR A 202 -2.51 -26.57 -10.47
CA TYR A 202 -3.62 -27.50 -10.67
C TYR A 202 -3.53 -28.14 -12.06
N MET A 203 -3.65 -29.46 -12.13
CA MET A 203 -3.67 -30.21 -13.37
C MET A 203 -5.09 -30.36 -13.88
N THR A 204 -5.36 -29.79 -15.05
CA THR A 204 -6.60 -29.99 -15.80
C THR A 204 -6.41 -31.06 -16.88
N GLU A 205 -7.49 -31.47 -17.55
CA GLU A 205 -7.40 -32.35 -18.73
C GLU A 205 -6.59 -31.73 -19.87
N LYS A 206 -6.52 -30.39 -19.94
CA LYS A 206 -5.76 -29.64 -20.95
C LYS A 206 -4.30 -29.37 -20.57
N GLY A 207 -3.92 -29.61 -19.32
CA GLY A 207 -2.57 -29.40 -18.81
C GLY A 207 -2.52 -28.66 -17.46
N GLU A 208 -1.32 -28.35 -17.01
CA GLU A 208 -1.06 -27.62 -15.78
C GLU A 208 -1.37 -26.12 -15.96
N LEU A 209 -2.18 -25.52 -15.09
CA LEU A 209 -2.73 -24.17 -15.28
C LEU A 209 -1.69 -23.06 -15.40
N GLN A 210 -0.59 -23.10 -14.61
CA GLN A 210 0.45 -22.08 -14.71
C GLN A 210 1.26 -22.23 -16.04
N ALA A 211 1.44 -23.46 -16.53
CA ALA A 211 2.07 -23.72 -17.82
C ALA A 211 1.18 -23.25 -18.99
N LEU A 212 -0.13 -23.54 -18.91
CA LEU A 212 -1.10 -23.05 -19.89
C LEU A 212 -1.15 -21.51 -19.91
N ALA A 213 -1.11 -20.86 -18.74
CA ALA A 213 -1.08 -19.40 -18.66
C ALA A 213 0.15 -18.81 -19.34
N ARG A 214 1.33 -19.42 -19.14
CA ARG A 214 2.56 -18.99 -19.83
C ARG A 214 2.48 -19.18 -21.36
N ALA A 215 1.75 -20.18 -21.83
CA ALA A 215 1.64 -20.49 -23.25
C ALA A 215 0.57 -19.65 -23.97
N HIS A 216 -0.50 -19.27 -23.30
CA HIS A 216 -1.70 -18.68 -23.93
C HIS A 216 -1.98 -17.23 -23.56
N LEU A 217 -1.41 -16.71 -22.47
CA LEU A 217 -1.60 -15.30 -22.10
C LEU A 217 -0.59 -14.39 -22.81
N PRO A 218 -0.97 -13.15 -23.13
CA PRO A 218 -0.08 -12.20 -23.78
C PRO A 218 1.03 -11.74 -22.82
N ALA A 219 2.29 -11.86 -23.25
CA ALA A 219 3.41 -11.38 -22.46
C ALA A 219 3.29 -9.86 -22.14
N PRO A 220 3.71 -9.40 -20.96
CA PRO A 220 4.33 -10.14 -19.86
C PRO A 220 3.34 -10.79 -18.86
N ALA A 221 2.02 -10.79 -19.10
CA ALA A 221 1.11 -11.66 -18.36
C ALA A 221 1.49 -13.14 -18.64
N GLY A 222 1.14 -14.07 -17.78
CA GLY A 222 1.53 -15.47 -17.94
C GLY A 222 1.44 -16.28 -16.66
N HIS A 223 0.56 -15.88 -15.75
CA HIS A 223 0.29 -16.60 -14.49
C HIS A 223 -1.18 -16.54 -14.14
N VAL A 224 -1.62 -17.49 -13.33
CA VAL A 224 -2.98 -17.53 -12.75
C VAL A 224 -2.90 -17.19 -11.29
N LEU A 225 -3.54 -16.09 -10.88
CA LEU A 225 -3.76 -15.71 -9.49
C LEU A 225 -5.21 -15.28 -9.30
N LEU A 226 -5.96 -16.10 -8.56
CA LEU A 226 -7.40 -15.99 -8.40
C LEU A 226 -7.76 -16.00 -6.90
N TYR A 227 -8.43 -14.96 -6.46
CA TYR A 227 -8.79 -14.76 -5.06
C TYR A 227 -10.30 -14.73 -4.88
N ARG A 228 -10.77 -15.40 -3.85
CA ARG A 228 -12.17 -15.35 -3.43
C ARG A 228 -12.58 -13.91 -3.11
N SER A 229 -13.79 -13.54 -3.49
CA SER A 229 -14.43 -12.28 -3.08
C SER A 229 -15.39 -12.53 -1.91
N THR A 230 -15.82 -11.47 -1.26
CA THR A 230 -16.91 -11.48 -0.27
C THR A 230 -18.28 -11.74 -0.90
N LEU A 231 -18.40 -11.67 -2.23
CA LEU A 231 -19.64 -11.87 -2.97
C LEU A 231 -19.67 -13.26 -3.62
N PRO A 232 -20.82 -13.98 -3.56
CA PRO A 232 -20.97 -15.28 -4.22
C PRO A 232 -20.75 -15.18 -5.73
N GLY A 233 -20.04 -16.15 -6.32
CA GLY A 233 -19.78 -16.23 -7.75
C GLY A 233 -18.89 -15.13 -8.31
N ILE A 234 -18.22 -14.34 -7.45
CA ILE A 234 -17.29 -13.30 -7.83
C ILE A 234 -15.87 -13.65 -7.40
N VAL A 235 -14.93 -13.50 -8.31
CA VAL A 235 -13.50 -13.75 -8.08
C VAL A 235 -12.69 -12.53 -8.51
N THR A 236 -11.69 -12.17 -7.70
CA THR A 236 -10.70 -11.15 -8.04
C THR A 236 -9.52 -11.79 -8.74
N CYS A 237 -9.16 -11.24 -9.90
CA CYS A 237 -8.06 -11.69 -10.74
C CYS A 237 -6.86 -10.74 -10.60
N ASN A 238 -5.70 -11.28 -10.19
CA ASN A 238 -4.41 -10.60 -10.16
C ASN A 238 -3.52 -11.17 -11.28
N MET A 239 -3.94 -11.01 -12.54
CA MET A 239 -3.37 -11.74 -13.68
C MET A 239 -2.81 -10.84 -14.78
N THR A 240 -3.14 -9.54 -14.80
CA THR A 240 -2.47 -8.60 -15.71
C THR A 240 -1.05 -8.32 -15.23
N ASN A 241 -0.16 -7.98 -16.16
CA ASN A 241 1.23 -7.70 -15.82
C ASN A 241 1.85 -6.74 -16.84
N VAL A 242 2.62 -5.79 -16.36
CA VAL A 242 3.43 -4.89 -17.18
C VAL A 242 4.76 -4.62 -16.49
N THR A 243 5.85 -4.78 -17.23
CA THR A 243 7.24 -4.60 -16.78
C THR A 243 7.85 -3.30 -17.33
N GLY A 244 8.96 -2.84 -16.73
CA GLY A 244 9.69 -1.66 -17.18
C GLY A 244 8.87 -0.38 -17.07
N ILE A 245 8.16 -0.20 -15.95
CA ILE A 245 7.31 0.95 -15.64
C ILE A 245 7.90 1.72 -14.47
N ASP A 246 8.08 3.00 -14.65
CA ASP A 246 8.33 3.97 -13.57
C ASP A 246 7.00 4.59 -13.14
N GLY A 247 6.46 4.14 -12.01
CA GLY A 247 5.18 4.62 -11.47
C GLY A 247 5.16 6.10 -11.10
N THR A 248 6.31 6.78 -11.13
CA THR A 248 6.42 8.22 -10.89
C THR A 248 6.31 9.05 -12.18
N LYS A 249 6.16 8.38 -13.33
CA LYS A 249 6.06 9.04 -14.65
C LYS A 249 4.70 8.79 -15.29
N ASN A 250 4.01 9.88 -15.62
CA ASN A 250 2.68 9.81 -16.22
C ASN A 250 2.66 9.01 -17.53
N ALA A 251 3.67 9.12 -18.39
CA ALA A 251 3.72 8.37 -19.63
C ALA A 251 3.77 6.86 -19.40
N ASP A 252 4.50 6.42 -18.36
CA ASP A 252 4.60 5.01 -17.99
C ASP A 252 3.30 4.50 -17.34
N LEU A 253 2.62 5.34 -16.56
CA LEU A 253 1.29 5.00 -16.03
C LEU A 253 0.27 4.83 -17.13
N VAL A 254 0.26 5.69 -18.16
CA VAL A 254 -0.61 5.55 -19.34
C VAL A 254 -0.27 4.25 -20.10
N LYS A 255 1.02 3.95 -20.27
CA LYS A 255 1.48 2.68 -20.88
C LYS A 255 0.98 1.48 -20.06
N ALA A 256 1.09 1.53 -18.74
CA ALA A 256 0.64 0.46 -17.86
C ALA A 256 -0.87 0.21 -17.99
N GLU A 257 -1.68 1.27 -18.01
CA GLU A 257 -3.13 1.19 -18.22
C GLU A 257 -3.46 0.54 -19.56
N LEU A 258 -2.84 0.99 -20.66
CA LEU A 258 -3.07 0.44 -21.99
C LEU A 258 -2.71 -1.06 -22.07
N VAL A 259 -1.55 -1.44 -21.55
CA VAL A 259 -1.09 -2.83 -21.59
C VAL A 259 -1.98 -3.72 -20.74
N CYS A 260 -2.21 -3.36 -19.48
CA CYS A 260 -2.98 -4.19 -18.56
C CYS A 260 -4.44 -4.32 -18.99
N ARG A 261 -5.09 -3.23 -19.43
CA ARG A 261 -6.48 -3.29 -19.92
C ARG A 261 -6.59 -4.11 -21.21
N GLY A 262 -5.61 -3.99 -22.11
CA GLY A 262 -5.56 -4.78 -23.33
C GLY A 262 -5.41 -6.30 -23.11
N GLN A 263 -4.91 -6.73 -21.95
CA GLN A 263 -4.78 -8.15 -21.58
C GLN A 263 -6.09 -8.79 -21.09
N ILE A 264 -7.04 -7.99 -20.58
CA ILE A 264 -8.18 -8.49 -19.80
C ILE A 264 -9.07 -9.44 -20.59
N ASP A 265 -9.45 -9.09 -21.82
CA ASP A 265 -10.34 -9.94 -22.63
C ASP A 265 -9.71 -11.30 -22.93
N THR A 266 -8.40 -11.32 -23.23
CA THR A 266 -7.67 -12.57 -23.43
C THR A 266 -7.62 -13.39 -22.15
N ILE A 267 -7.41 -12.75 -20.98
CA ILE A 267 -7.41 -13.43 -19.68
C ILE A 267 -8.80 -14.01 -19.38
N VAL A 268 -9.89 -13.26 -19.61
CA VAL A 268 -11.26 -13.76 -19.38
C VAL A 268 -11.57 -14.95 -20.27
N ASN A 269 -11.16 -14.92 -21.54
CA ASN A 269 -11.32 -16.05 -22.44
C ASN A 269 -10.47 -17.27 -22.01
N PHE A 270 -9.24 -17.04 -21.54
CA PHE A 270 -8.41 -18.08 -20.96
C PHE A 270 -9.08 -18.71 -19.73
N LEU A 271 -9.67 -17.92 -18.82
CA LEU A 271 -10.39 -18.43 -17.66
C LEU A 271 -11.54 -19.34 -18.08
N ARG A 272 -12.34 -18.92 -19.05
CA ARG A 272 -13.47 -19.71 -19.59
C ARG A 272 -13.02 -21.04 -20.18
N GLU A 273 -11.90 -21.05 -20.86
CA GLU A 273 -11.43 -22.21 -21.60
C GLU A 273 -10.66 -23.22 -20.75
N TYR A 274 -9.85 -22.73 -19.78
CA TYR A 274 -8.87 -23.57 -19.08
C TYR A 274 -9.13 -23.75 -17.59
N VAL A 275 -9.91 -22.87 -16.94
CA VAL A 275 -10.06 -22.90 -15.48
C VAL A 275 -11.41 -23.47 -15.07
N PRO A 276 -11.46 -24.63 -14.42
CA PRO A 276 -12.72 -25.23 -13.97
C PRO A 276 -13.55 -24.28 -13.10
N GLY A 277 -14.86 -24.20 -13.38
CA GLY A 277 -15.82 -23.32 -12.70
C GLY A 277 -15.89 -21.90 -13.27
N PHE A 278 -15.06 -21.55 -14.28
CA PHE A 278 -15.05 -20.24 -14.92
C PHE A 278 -15.67 -20.22 -16.33
N GLU A 279 -16.25 -21.29 -16.77
CA GLU A 279 -16.75 -21.48 -18.15
C GLU A 279 -17.74 -20.37 -18.57
N SER A 280 -18.53 -19.86 -17.62
CA SER A 280 -19.52 -18.81 -17.84
C SER A 280 -19.12 -17.45 -17.26
N CYS A 281 -17.86 -17.27 -16.86
CA CYS A 281 -17.45 -16.04 -16.20
C CYS A 281 -17.47 -14.84 -17.18
N TYR A 282 -17.67 -13.65 -16.63
CA TYR A 282 -17.69 -12.40 -17.36
C TYR A 282 -17.05 -11.28 -16.52
N LEU A 283 -16.48 -10.29 -17.20
CA LEU A 283 -15.89 -9.12 -16.55
C LEU A 283 -16.98 -8.31 -15.83
N ILE A 284 -16.75 -7.99 -14.55
CA ILE A 284 -17.61 -7.09 -13.77
C ILE A 284 -17.02 -5.69 -13.69
N ALA A 285 -15.77 -5.59 -13.25
CA ALA A 285 -15.11 -4.31 -13.00
C ALA A 285 -13.59 -4.44 -13.04
N THR A 286 -12.93 -3.34 -13.33
CA THR A 286 -11.49 -3.18 -13.26
C THR A 286 -11.12 -2.16 -12.19
N ALA A 287 -9.96 -2.29 -11.58
CA ALA A 287 -9.45 -1.31 -10.62
C ALA A 287 -9.35 0.08 -11.28
N SER A 288 -9.57 1.12 -10.46
CA SER A 288 -9.37 2.53 -10.83
C SER A 288 -8.00 3.06 -10.41
N LEU A 289 -7.19 2.22 -9.77
CA LEU A 289 -5.82 2.53 -9.35
C LEU A 289 -4.89 1.40 -9.80
N MET A 290 -3.85 1.76 -10.55
CA MET A 290 -2.78 0.84 -10.94
C MET A 290 -2.03 0.35 -9.70
N GLY A 291 -1.84 -0.94 -9.59
CA GLY A 291 -1.06 -1.57 -8.53
C GLY A 291 0.43 -1.44 -8.78
N ILE A 292 1.00 -0.29 -8.44
CA ILE A 292 2.45 -0.05 -8.47
C ILE A 292 3.07 -0.71 -7.24
N ARG A 293 3.95 -1.68 -7.46
CA ARG A 293 4.60 -2.41 -6.37
C ARG A 293 5.80 -1.67 -5.81
N GLU A 294 6.58 -1.02 -6.66
CA GLU A 294 7.87 -0.46 -6.32
C GLU A 294 8.18 0.77 -7.14
N THR A 295 8.80 1.78 -6.52
CA THR A 295 9.36 2.97 -7.15
C THR A 295 10.58 3.44 -6.37
N ARG A 296 10.46 4.54 -5.59
CA ARG A 296 11.53 5.16 -4.82
C ARG A 296 11.74 4.46 -3.48
N HIS A 297 13.01 4.21 -3.17
CA HIS A 297 13.49 3.78 -1.87
C HIS A 297 14.24 4.94 -1.23
N PHE A 298 13.64 5.61 -0.26
CA PHE A 298 14.24 6.78 0.36
C PHE A 298 15.31 6.41 1.38
N GLU A 299 16.33 7.28 1.51
CA GLU A 299 17.35 7.14 2.52
C GLU A 299 16.85 7.63 3.87
N GLY A 300 16.57 6.70 4.77
CA GLY A 300 16.30 6.93 6.18
C GLY A 300 17.55 6.88 7.04
N ARG A 301 17.40 7.18 8.32
CA ARG A 301 18.50 7.03 9.31
C ARG A 301 18.92 5.58 9.50
N TYR A 302 18.04 4.62 9.23
CA TYR A 302 18.28 3.21 9.10
C TYR A 302 17.62 2.70 7.82
N ALA A 303 18.21 1.71 7.17
CA ALA A 303 17.61 1.00 6.03
C ALA A 303 17.35 -0.46 6.45
N LEU A 304 16.09 -0.89 6.43
CA LEU A 304 15.72 -2.27 6.73
C LEU A 304 16.29 -3.20 5.67
N THR A 305 16.89 -4.30 6.11
CA THR A 305 17.54 -5.28 5.24
C THR A 305 16.81 -6.62 5.28
N GLU A 306 17.08 -7.48 4.29
CA GLU A 306 16.61 -8.86 4.30
C GLU A 306 17.13 -9.66 5.49
N GLU A 307 18.33 -9.36 5.97
CA GLU A 307 18.92 -10.04 7.14
C GLU A 307 18.15 -9.72 8.42
N ASP A 308 17.71 -8.46 8.60
CA ASP A 308 16.86 -8.08 9.74
C ASP A 308 15.55 -8.89 9.75
N ILE A 309 14.97 -9.14 8.56
CA ILE A 309 13.74 -9.92 8.40
C ILE A 309 14.00 -11.41 8.63
N LEU A 310 15.04 -11.96 8.03
CA LEU A 310 15.42 -13.39 8.13
C LEU A 310 15.71 -13.79 9.58
N THR A 311 16.41 -12.93 10.31
CA THR A 311 16.75 -13.17 11.71
C THR A 311 15.63 -12.83 12.69
N ALA A 312 14.50 -12.32 12.17
CA ALA A 312 13.40 -11.82 12.99
C ALA A 312 13.89 -10.82 14.04
N ARG A 313 14.71 -9.84 13.59
CA ARG A 313 15.39 -8.90 14.47
C ARG A 313 14.38 -8.07 15.25
N VAL A 314 14.63 -7.90 16.53
CA VAL A 314 13.89 -7.00 17.42
C VAL A 314 14.79 -5.81 17.73
N PHE A 315 14.36 -4.62 17.31
CA PHE A 315 15.04 -3.35 17.57
C PHE A 315 14.49 -2.73 18.86
N ASP A 316 15.34 -2.03 19.61
CA ASP A 316 14.89 -1.33 20.83
C ASP A 316 13.97 -0.15 20.52
N ASP A 317 14.20 0.51 19.36
CA ASP A 317 13.46 1.68 18.85
C ASP A 317 12.35 1.31 17.86
N TRP A 318 11.78 0.09 17.97
CA TRP A 318 10.73 -0.34 17.05
C TRP A 318 9.45 0.50 17.18
N VAL A 319 8.80 0.73 16.04
CA VAL A 319 7.48 1.38 15.92
C VAL A 319 6.47 0.50 15.15
N VAL A 320 6.93 -0.60 14.59
CA VAL A 320 6.11 -1.70 14.07
C VAL A 320 6.63 -2.98 14.69
N TRP A 321 5.74 -3.85 15.15
CA TRP A 321 6.13 -5.10 15.80
C TRP A 321 5.39 -6.30 15.23
N ASP A 322 5.98 -7.47 15.37
CA ASP A 322 5.45 -8.76 14.93
C ASP A 322 5.01 -8.75 13.46
N ALA A 323 5.85 -8.18 12.59
CA ALA A 323 5.59 -8.12 11.16
C ALA A 323 5.91 -9.45 10.48
N HIS A 324 4.95 -9.97 9.71
CA HIS A 324 5.06 -11.27 9.03
C HIS A 324 4.63 -11.16 7.57
N PHE A 325 5.53 -11.45 6.67
CA PHE A 325 5.25 -11.75 5.28
C PHE A 325 6.46 -12.42 4.61
N ASN A 326 6.25 -13.02 3.44
CA ASN A 326 7.31 -13.59 2.60
C ASN A 326 8.04 -12.51 1.79
N PHE A 327 9.18 -12.83 1.19
CA PHE A 327 9.80 -12.00 0.16
C PHE A 327 9.03 -12.21 -1.17
N ASP A 328 8.04 -11.35 -1.41
CA ASP A 328 7.19 -11.40 -2.60
C ASP A 328 7.82 -10.55 -3.73
N ILE A 329 8.94 -11.04 -4.25
CA ILE A 329 9.66 -10.39 -5.35
C ILE A 329 9.09 -10.90 -6.67
N HIS A 330 8.34 -10.07 -7.37
CA HIS A 330 7.84 -10.39 -8.70
C HIS A 330 8.97 -10.30 -9.74
N ASN A 331 8.92 -11.18 -10.74
CA ASN A 331 9.90 -11.21 -11.81
C ASN A 331 9.88 -9.88 -12.61
N VAL A 332 10.97 -9.14 -12.56
CA VAL A 332 11.09 -7.83 -13.21
C VAL A 332 11.13 -7.90 -14.74
N ASP A 333 11.39 -9.09 -15.30
CA ASP A 333 11.50 -9.32 -16.74
C ASP A 333 10.32 -10.09 -17.33
N GLY A 334 9.32 -10.50 -16.52
CA GLY A 334 8.18 -11.27 -17.03
C GLY A 334 7.16 -11.66 -15.97
N ALA A 335 6.47 -12.76 -16.24
CA ALA A 335 5.46 -13.31 -15.35
C ALA A 335 6.07 -14.08 -14.17
N GLY A 336 5.33 -14.17 -13.06
CA GLY A 336 5.68 -14.99 -11.91
C GLY A 336 6.59 -14.30 -10.91
N LEU A 337 7.21 -15.11 -10.05
CA LEU A 337 8.17 -14.64 -9.04
C LEU A 337 9.59 -14.63 -9.61
N ASP A 338 10.43 -13.75 -9.07
CA ASP A 338 11.89 -13.83 -9.24
C ASP A 338 12.42 -15.14 -8.65
N ALA A 339 13.46 -15.72 -9.26
CA ALA A 339 14.06 -16.98 -8.79
C ALA A 339 14.59 -16.89 -7.34
N ASN A 340 14.94 -15.69 -6.88
CA ASN A 340 15.38 -15.41 -5.50
C ASN A 340 14.24 -15.02 -4.56
N GLY A 341 13.01 -14.82 -5.09
CA GLY A 341 11.80 -14.45 -4.36
C GLY A 341 10.87 -15.61 -4.06
N ALA A 342 11.27 -16.85 -4.35
CA ALA A 342 10.43 -18.02 -4.14
C ALA A 342 10.13 -18.23 -2.65
N GLN A 343 8.85 -18.23 -2.29
CA GLN A 343 8.37 -18.41 -0.92
C GLN A 343 8.78 -19.76 -0.31
N ALA A 344 8.91 -20.79 -1.14
CA ALA A 344 9.39 -22.11 -0.73
C ALA A 344 10.79 -22.14 -0.10
N LYS A 345 11.59 -21.08 -0.32
CA LYS A 345 12.96 -20.98 0.21
C LYS A 345 13.06 -20.24 1.53
N PHE A 346 11.95 -19.70 2.04
CA PHE A 346 11.94 -18.89 3.24
C PHE A 346 10.72 -19.21 4.12
N THR A 347 10.99 -19.57 5.37
CA THR A 347 9.94 -19.75 6.38
C THR A 347 10.18 -18.76 7.51
N GLN A 348 9.30 -17.80 7.67
CA GLN A 348 9.34 -16.86 8.78
C GLN A 348 8.65 -17.49 10.00
N THR A 349 9.44 -17.86 11.01
CA THR A 349 8.94 -18.51 12.24
C THR A 349 8.49 -17.53 13.31
N ARG A 350 9.01 -16.30 13.28
CA ARG A 350 8.67 -15.20 14.20
C ARG A 350 8.57 -13.91 13.43
N GLY A 351 7.76 -12.98 13.96
CA GLY A 351 7.70 -11.62 13.43
C GLY A 351 8.98 -10.84 13.71
N TYR A 352 9.30 -9.94 12.79
CA TYR A 352 10.36 -8.95 12.99
C TYR A 352 9.77 -7.60 13.41
N THR A 353 10.63 -6.65 13.75
CA THR A 353 10.22 -5.27 14.07
C THR A 353 10.83 -4.28 13.09
N ILE A 354 10.21 -3.12 12.91
CA ILE A 354 10.73 -2.04 12.08
C ILE A 354 11.10 -0.86 12.99
N PRO A 355 12.39 -0.43 12.99
CA PRO A 355 12.85 0.64 13.85
C PRO A 355 12.42 2.02 13.33
N LEU A 356 12.28 2.99 14.23
CA LEU A 356 11.92 4.38 13.90
C LEU A 356 12.85 4.99 12.85
N GLY A 357 14.12 4.61 12.85
CA GLY A 357 15.11 5.08 11.89
C GLY A 357 14.75 4.89 10.41
N CYS A 358 13.90 3.89 10.07
CA CYS A 358 13.43 3.65 8.70
C CYS A 358 12.45 4.73 8.20
N PHE A 359 11.77 5.42 9.11
CA PHE A 359 10.74 6.43 8.84
C PHE A 359 11.27 7.86 8.88
N LEU A 360 12.48 8.06 9.39
CA LEU A 360 13.14 9.36 9.55
C LEU A 360 14.06 9.62 8.35
N PRO A 361 13.68 10.49 7.39
CA PRO A 361 14.53 10.77 6.23
C PRO A 361 15.84 11.42 6.63
N LYS A 362 16.92 11.11 5.92
CA LYS A 362 18.18 11.84 6.05
C LYS A 362 18.03 13.26 5.53
N LYS A 363 18.66 14.23 6.20
CA LYS A 363 18.81 15.62 5.77
C LYS A 363 17.54 16.47 5.70
N VAL A 364 16.37 15.90 5.96
CA VAL A 364 15.08 16.61 5.96
C VAL A 364 14.41 16.40 7.32
N GLU A 365 13.87 17.49 7.87
CA GLU A 365 13.14 17.54 9.13
C GLU A 365 11.66 17.86 8.87
N GLY A 366 10.79 17.68 9.88
CA GLY A 366 9.36 17.97 9.74
C GLY A 366 8.59 16.96 8.88
N LEU A 367 9.25 15.90 8.41
CA LEU A 367 8.71 14.86 7.53
C LEU A 367 8.93 13.47 8.11
N LEU A 368 7.91 12.63 8.02
CA LEU A 368 7.97 11.19 8.28
C LEU A 368 7.63 10.43 6.99
N LEU A 369 8.39 9.40 6.67
CA LEU A 369 8.07 8.44 5.62
C LEU A 369 7.07 7.41 6.18
N CYS A 370 6.14 6.90 5.38
CA CYS A 370 5.20 5.89 5.87
C CYS A 370 4.60 5.04 4.73
N GLY A 371 4.64 3.72 4.88
CA GLY A 371 4.18 2.78 3.87
C GLY A 371 5.29 2.26 2.98
N ARG A 372 5.05 2.10 1.66
CA ARG A 372 6.01 1.52 0.71
C ARG A 372 7.30 2.34 0.56
N ASN A 373 7.26 3.62 0.88
CA ASN A 373 8.34 4.58 0.68
C ASN A 373 9.35 4.67 1.84
N ILE A 374 9.22 3.85 2.89
CA ILE A 374 10.20 3.84 3.97
C ILE A 374 11.57 3.33 3.50
N SER A 375 12.59 3.57 4.31
CA SER A 375 13.96 3.16 4.01
C SER A 375 14.16 1.66 4.15
N GLY A 376 14.57 1.00 3.08
CA GLY A 376 14.87 -0.43 3.05
C GLY A 376 15.42 -0.88 1.70
N THR A 377 16.06 -2.06 1.66
CA THR A 377 16.56 -2.68 0.43
C THR A 377 15.41 -3.14 -0.45
N HIS A 378 15.65 -3.34 -1.75
CA HIS A 378 14.68 -3.90 -2.70
C HIS A 378 14.04 -5.19 -2.18
N LYS A 379 14.85 -6.09 -1.61
CA LYS A 379 14.35 -7.36 -1.09
C LYS A 379 13.52 -7.20 0.19
N ALA A 380 13.98 -6.37 1.15
CA ALA A 380 13.20 -6.06 2.34
C ALA A 380 11.88 -5.37 1.98
N HIS A 381 11.89 -4.46 0.99
CA HIS A 381 10.70 -3.78 0.49
C HIS A 381 9.63 -4.76 0.00
N SER A 382 10.00 -5.85 -0.68
CA SER A 382 9.04 -6.85 -1.15
C SER A 382 8.25 -7.52 -0.02
N ASN A 383 8.79 -7.52 1.19
CA ASN A 383 8.17 -8.03 2.40
C ASN A 383 7.30 -6.96 3.11
N PHE A 384 7.88 -5.81 3.47
CA PHE A 384 7.19 -4.85 4.33
C PHE A 384 6.12 -4.00 3.61
N ARG A 385 6.06 -3.99 2.28
CA ARG A 385 5.10 -3.20 1.50
C ARG A 385 3.64 -3.66 1.59
N VAL A 386 3.37 -4.80 2.21
CA VAL A 386 2.01 -5.36 2.29
C VAL A 386 1.11 -4.57 3.24
N MET A 387 -0.18 -4.54 2.91
CA MET A 387 -1.15 -3.68 3.58
C MET A 387 -1.20 -3.79 5.11
N PRO A 388 -1.19 -5.00 5.73
CA PRO A 388 -1.18 -5.13 7.18
C PRO A 388 0.02 -4.45 7.84
N ILE A 389 1.21 -4.63 7.28
CA ILE A 389 2.44 -4.00 7.80
C ILE A 389 2.38 -2.48 7.57
N CYS A 390 1.86 -2.04 6.43
CA CYS A 390 1.63 -0.61 6.17
C CYS A 390 0.63 0.03 7.15
N VAL A 391 -0.42 -0.69 7.57
CA VAL A 391 -1.32 -0.22 8.66
C VAL A 391 -0.55 -0.07 9.96
N GLY A 392 0.28 -1.05 10.32
CA GLY A 392 1.16 -0.96 11.49
C GLY A 392 2.14 0.21 11.43
N MET A 393 2.70 0.49 10.25
CA MET A 393 3.54 1.68 10.03
C MET A 393 2.76 2.97 10.27
N GLY A 394 1.54 3.06 9.73
CA GLY A 394 0.66 4.21 9.94
C GLY A 394 0.30 4.42 11.41
N GLU A 395 -0.08 3.35 12.12
CA GLU A 395 -0.34 3.40 13.56
C GLU A 395 0.88 3.91 14.34
N GLY A 396 2.08 3.39 14.04
CA GLY A 396 3.34 3.83 14.64
C GLY A 396 3.65 5.30 14.34
N MET A 397 3.57 5.72 13.07
CA MET A 397 3.87 7.11 12.70
C MET A 397 2.84 8.11 13.19
N GLY A 398 1.57 7.74 13.25
CA GLY A 398 0.53 8.55 13.87
C GLY A 398 0.80 8.78 15.35
N ALA A 399 1.22 7.74 16.09
CA ALA A 399 1.59 7.85 17.50
C ALA A 399 2.85 8.70 17.72
N VAL A 400 3.88 8.52 16.90
CA VAL A 400 5.11 9.34 16.93
C VAL A 400 4.79 10.81 16.67
N ALA A 401 3.98 11.10 15.64
CA ALA A 401 3.59 12.46 15.29
C ALA A 401 2.78 13.15 16.40
N ALA A 402 1.76 12.47 16.92
CA ALA A 402 0.94 13.00 18.02
C ALA A 402 1.79 13.28 19.28
N TYR A 403 2.67 12.35 19.64
CA TYR A 403 3.57 12.54 20.77
C TYR A 403 4.50 13.74 20.57
N ALA A 404 5.17 13.82 19.40
CA ALA A 404 6.09 14.90 19.07
C ALA A 404 5.42 16.28 19.16
N VAL A 405 4.22 16.40 18.58
CA VAL A 405 3.43 17.64 18.62
C VAL A 405 3.03 18.00 20.04
N LYS A 406 2.44 17.06 20.78
CA LYS A 406 1.96 17.27 22.16
C LYS A 406 3.05 17.73 23.11
N HIS A 407 4.26 17.23 22.94
CA HIS A 407 5.39 17.51 23.85
C HIS A 407 6.39 18.53 23.27
N GLY A 408 6.21 18.98 22.02
CA GLY A 408 7.12 19.93 21.36
C GLY A 408 8.53 19.40 21.17
N VAL A 409 8.68 18.09 20.93
CA VAL A 409 9.99 17.43 20.81
C VAL A 409 10.25 16.92 19.39
N PRO A 410 11.51 16.83 18.95
CA PRO A 410 11.86 16.17 17.68
C PRO A 410 11.50 14.68 17.72
N TYR A 411 11.32 14.07 16.54
CA TYR A 411 10.91 12.66 16.42
C TYR A 411 11.89 11.67 17.05
N ASP A 412 13.18 11.99 17.07
CA ASP A 412 14.22 11.17 17.69
C ASP A 412 14.35 11.37 19.21
N LYS A 413 13.50 12.21 19.80
CA LYS A 413 13.41 12.50 21.22
C LYS A 413 12.06 12.12 21.83
N VAL A 414 11.21 11.43 21.07
CA VAL A 414 9.94 10.91 21.60
C VAL A 414 10.20 9.82 22.64
N ASP A 415 9.31 9.68 23.61
CA ASP A 415 9.36 8.56 24.54
C ASP A 415 8.86 7.28 23.87
N LEU A 416 9.81 6.51 23.33
CA LEU A 416 9.53 5.26 22.65
C LEU A 416 8.89 4.22 23.57
N ALA A 417 9.21 4.21 24.85
CA ALA A 417 8.58 3.26 25.78
C ALA A 417 7.08 3.51 25.92
N GLN A 418 6.68 4.79 25.97
CA GLN A 418 5.26 5.16 26.01
C GLN A 418 4.57 4.83 24.67
N ILE A 419 5.21 5.15 23.54
CA ILE A 419 4.66 4.83 22.22
C ILE A 419 4.51 3.30 22.05
N GLN A 420 5.53 2.53 22.39
CA GLN A 420 5.50 1.06 22.31
C GLN A 420 4.45 0.45 23.25
N ALA A 421 4.24 1.02 24.43
CA ALA A 421 3.16 0.60 25.34
C ALA A 421 1.79 0.83 24.71
N TYR A 422 1.56 2.00 24.09
CA TYR A 422 0.34 2.29 23.33
C TYR A 422 0.15 1.29 22.18
N LEU A 423 1.17 1.08 21.33
CA LEU A 423 1.07 0.18 20.18
C LEU A 423 0.77 -1.27 20.56
N ARG A 424 1.23 -1.72 21.75
CA ARG A 424 0.92 -3.08 22.25
C ARG A 424 -0.44 -3.17 22.94
N LYS A 425 -0.81 -2.18 23.73
CA LYS A 425 -1.95 -2.24 24.65
C LYS A 425 -3.12 -1.37 24.23
N GLY A 426 -2.89 -0.28 23.49
CA GLY A 426 -3.88 0.71 23.08
C GLY A 426 -4.31 1.64 24.22
N GLU A 427 -3.49 1.78 25.25
CA GLU A 427 -3.73 2.64 26.42
C GLU A 427 -2.73 3.79 26.47
#